data_d77d1804a58db9a7cb412a6bdab94a97
#
_entry.id   d77d1804a58db9a7cb412a6bdab94a97
#
_cell.length_a   1.000
_cell.length_b   1.000
_cell.length_c   1.000
_cell.angle_alpha   90.00
_cell.angle_beta   90.00
_cell.angle_gamma   90.00
#
_symmetry.space_group_name_H-M   'P 1'
#
loop_
_entity.id
_entity.type
_entity.pdbx_description
1 polymer ?
#
loop_
_entity_poly.entity_id
_entity_poly.type
_entity_poly.pdbx_seq_one_letter_code
_entity_poly.pdbx_strand_id
1 'polypeptide(L)'
;MKKISIFEYIKTHMGNDGFFASPVLPDDPEPEISYLLGDEEGHYFTTGIPKDRDSADQLLAELRQYAAFPTEENRQQIENTLSNLIMIEILYSFSQKFTNEDYNNNILILAQELFYNSSCRQALKLAYLLFSCYGLTNIKKNNPELWQDLLLAARCEEFTYFFILAAKSDLPELQEELWEIIYHTKNWGRVFALEEAIVTTHEQKLWCIENALDTQADYPPLSVKIILECELTKELTAAAVSYPIYNGAASAILNFLELLTSYDLQKLEKFFPVSKVDLPPLLHEFFRHARCHAVSPETLLPIIFISEQLQQLIDNGSWLHLSANQCHAFVAACDSIIYQKDWSAEVQAQLFDENGKINHLLCDFAKYLDLDIWQPVFEYFTDHYEDNDLLPYLLGGSEEQTTEVLAVIEQHLDYYMFYPLTLLTPLAYLQETPGKGESILLRLLQSQNEMLIGMAYHVLRDWPYHYLTLPLKKAIVEAQSHIQSSLHREMLDSLLQDDSNDNNNNLM
;
A
#
# COMPACT_ATOMS: atom_id res chain seq x y z
N MET A 1 9.48 28.65 19.32
CA MET A 1 9.20 28.98 17.90
C MET A 1 7.70 28.83 17.69
N LYS A 2 7.05 29.76 16.97
CA LYS A 2 5.64 29.59 16.61
C LYS A 2 5.57 28.40 15.63
N LYS A 3 4.76 27.38 15.92
CA LYS A 3 4.58 26.26 14.98
C LYS A 3 3.98 26.79 13.69
N ILE A 4 4.45 26.33 12.54
CA ILE A 4 3.87 26.67 11.24
C ILE A 4 2.47 26.04 11.15
N SER A 5 1.50 26.71 10.54
CA SER A 5 0.21 26.07 10.28
C SER A 5 0.33 25.03 9.17
N ILE A 6 -0.50 23.99 9.22
CA ILE A 6 -0.53 22.94 8.19
C ILE A 6 -0.82 23.55 6.81
N PHE A 7 -1.80 24.43 6.70
CA PHE A 7 -2.14 25.07 5.43
C PHE A 7 -0.99 25.88 4.84
N GLU A 8 -0.29 26.70 5.66
CA GLU A 8 0.86 27.49 5.19
C GLU A 8 2.02 26.57 4.78
N TYR A 9 2.20 25.45 5.47
CA TYR A 9 3.18 24.43 5.08
C TYR A 9 2.83 23.84 3.72
N ILE A 10 1.58 23.42 3.50
CA ILE A 10 1.13 22.91 2.20
C ILE A 10 1.39 23.92 1.10
N LYS A 11 0.97 25.18 1.32
CA LYS A 11 1.13 26.27 0.35
C LYS A 11 2.58 26.51 -0.05
N THR A 12 3.51 26.41 0.91
CA THR A 12 4.95 26.62 0.67
C THR A 12 5.66 25.43 0.05
N HIS A 13 5.06 24.22 0.12
CA HIS A 13 5.59 22.99 -0.46
C HIS A 13 4.83 22.52 -1.69
N MET A 14 3.96 23.35 -2.23
CA MET A 14 3.33 23.07 -3.52
C MET A 14 4.34 23.32 -4.65
N GLY A 15 4.59 22.32 -5.46
CA GLY A 15 5.50 22.40 -6.61
C GLY A 15 4.95 23.30 -7.72
N ASN A 16 5.82 23.73 -8.63
CA ASN A 16 5.43 24.49 -9.80
C ASN A 16 4.52 23.71 -10.77
N ASP A 17 4.53 22.39 -10.65
CA ASP A 17 3.68 21.43 -11.38
C ASP A 17 2.31 21.24 -10.71
N GLY A 18 2.06 21.88 -9.56
CA GLY A 18 0.82 21.81 -8.82
C GLY A 18 0.68 20.60 -7.89
N PHE A 19 1.70 19.74 -7.81
CA PHE A 19 1.73 18.62 -6.84
C PHE A 19 2.30 19.07 -5.50
N PHE A 20 1.82 18.44 -4.42
CA PHE A 20 2.43 18.60 -3.11
C PHE A 20 3.75 17.81 -3.08
N ALA A 21 4.85 18.49 -2.74
CA ALA A 21 6.20 17.97 -2.92
C ALA A 21 6.82 17.35 -1.65
N SER A 22 6.20 17.55 -0.47
CA SER A 22 6.74 16.99 0.78
C SER A 22 6.13 15.62 1.09
N PRO A 23 6.94 14.63 1.48
CA PRO A 23 6.44 13.32 1.90
C PRO A 23 5.87 13.31 3.33
N VAL A 24 6.05 14.38 4.10
CA VAL A 24 5.68 14.48 5.52
C VAL A 24 4.98 15.80 5.82
N LEU A 25 4.21 15.83 6.90
CA LEU A 25 3.60 17.05 7.44
C LEU A 25 4.32 17.49 8.74
N PRO A 26 4.20 18.78 9.15
CA PRO A 26 4.92 19.32 10.31
C PRO A 26 4.53 18.69 11.66
N ASP A 27 3.42 18.00 11.73
CA ASP A 27 2.89 17.32 12.91
C ASP A 27 3.09 15.80 12.88
N ASP A 28 3.86 15.28 11.91
CA ASP A 28 4.21 13.85 11.90
C ASP A 28 5.01 13.49 13.15
N PRO A 29 4.57 12.45 13.88
CA PRO A 29 5.24 12.04 15.13
C PRO A 29 6.62 11.41 14.86
N GLU A 30 6.78 10.73 13.74
CA GLU A 30 7.98 10.01 13.32
C GLU A 30 8.31 10.34 11.86
N PRO A 31 8.90 11.54 11.60
CA PRO A 31 9.17 11.97 10.22
C PRO A 31 10.21 11.11 9.49
N GLU A 32 10.90 10.22 10.20
CA GLU A 32 11.86 9.27 9.63
C GLU A 32 11.18 8.02 9.03
N ILE A 33 9.92 7.75 9.39
CA ILE A 33 9.12 6.66 8.82
C ILE A 33 8.24 7.26 7.72
N SER A 34 8.53 6.90 6.48
CA SER A 34 7.76 7.36 5.33
C SER A 34 6.47 6.54 5.19
N TYR A 35 5.35 7.10 5.63
CA TYR A 35 4.02 6.62 5.26
C TYR A 35 3.51 7.40 4.05
N LEU A 36 2.66 6.77 3.24
CA LEU A 36 1.96 7.52 2.21
C LEU A 36 0.97 8.49 2.86
N LEU A 37 0.95 9.73 2.42
CA LEU A 37 -0.07 10.68 2.86
C LEU A 37 -1.46 10.16 2.47
N GLY A 38 -2.41 10.21 3.40
CA GLY A 38 -3.75 9.66 3.22
C GLY A 38 -3.85 8.13 3.43
N ASP A 39 -2.77 7.47 3.85
CA ASP A 39 -2.76 6.01 4.07
C ASP A 39 -3.72 5.59 5.20
N GLU A 40 -3.85 6.42 6.23
CA GLU A 40 -4.81 6.22 7.31
C GLU A 40 -6.26 6.22 6.77
N GLU A 41 -6.62 7.19 5.94
CA GLU A 41 -7.91 7.26 5.25
C GLU A 41 -8.08 6.10 4.27
N GLY A 42 -7.02 5.73 3.55
CA GLY A 42 -6.99 4.59 2.63
C GLY A 42 -7.28 3.27 3.33
N HIS A 43 -6.68 3.04 4.50
CA HIS A 43 -6.97 1.87 5.32
C HIS A 43 -8.46 1.78 5.68
N TYR A 44 -9.05 2.86 6.19
CA TYR A 44 -10.48 2.88 6.55
C TYR A 44 -11.42 2.91 5.33
N PHE A 45 -10.97 3.44 4.21
CA PHE A 45 -11.70 3.39 2.95
C PHE A 45 -11.87 1.94 2.47
N THR A 46 -10.85 1.11 2.63
CA THR A 46 -10.85 -0.30 2.23
C THR A 46 -11.49 -1.23 3.26
N THR A 47 -11.28 -1.00 4.55
CA THR A 47 -11.72 -1.88 5.64
C THR A 47 -13.03 -1.47 6.30
N GLY A 48 -13.46 -0.22 6.10
CA GLY A 48 -14.62 0.39 6.71
C GLY A 48 -14.30 1.21 7.95
N ILE A 49 -15.05 2.31 8.13
CA ILE A 49 -14.86 3.27 9.23
C ILE A 49 -15.33 2.68 10.56
N PRO A 50 -14.53 2.73 11.63
CA PRO A 50 -14.90 2.22 12.95
C PRO A 50 -16.04 3.04 13.56
N LYS A 51 -16.72 2.43 14.54
CA LYS A 51 -17.87 3.03 15.24
C LYS A 51 -17.50 3.44 16.66
N ASP A 52 -16.37 4.14 16.82
CA ASP A 52 -16.03 4.72 18.10
C ASP A 52 -17.03 5.84 18.48
N ARG A 53 -17.44 5.90 19.76
CA ARG A 53 -18.49 6.80 20.22
C ARG A 53 -17.99 7.86 21.19
N ASP A 54 -17.00 7.58 21.99
CA ASP A 54 -16.63 8.42 23.14
C ASP A 54 -15.89 9.68 22.70
N SER A 55 -14.93 9.56 21.81
CA SER A 55 -14.15 10.71 21.29
C SER A 55 -15.02 11.69 20.48
N ALA A 56 -16.02 11.20 19.74
CA ALA A 56 -16.96 12.05 19.02
C ALA A 56 -17.84 12.87 19.98
N ASP A 57 -18.30 12.30 21.08
CA ASP A 57 -19.17 12.99 22.03
C ASP A 57 -18.46 14.16 22.75
N GLN A 58 -17.18 13.98 23.09
CA GLN A 58 -16.37 15.04 23.67
C GLN A 58 -16.22 16.21 22.69
N LEU A 59 -15.74 15.91 21.47
CA LEU A 59 -15.53 16.95 20.44
C LEU A 59 -16.84 17.69 20.14
N LEU A 60 -17.97 16.97 20.04
CA LEU A 60 -19.28 17.58 19.79
C LEU A 60 -19.73 18.50 20.92
N ALA A 61 -19.49 18.13 22.18
CA ALA A 61 -19.79 18.97 23.33
C ALA A 61 -18.95 20.25 23.29
N GLU A 62 -17.67 20.17 22.96
CA GLU A 62 -16.76 21.32 22.84
C GLU A 62 -17.17 22.23 21.67
N LEU A 63 -17.55 21.68 20.53
CA LEU A 63 -18.07 22.46 19.39
C LEU A 63 -19.36 23.21 19.74
N ARG A 64 -20.31 22.58 20.43
CA ARG A 64 -21.53 23.22 20.90
C ARG A 64 -21.24 24.33 21.93
N GLN A 65 -20.26 24.11 22.80
CA GLN A 65 -19.81 25.13 23.74
C GLN A 65 -19.20 26.32 23.01
N TYR A 66 -18.33 26.08 22.00
CA TYR A 66 -17.77 27.16 21.18
C TYR A 66 -18.86 27.88 20.37
N ALA A 67 -19.80 27.16 19.78
CA ALA A 67 -20.92 27.73 19.05
C ALA A 67 -21.72 28.74 19.91
N ALA A 68 -21.90 28.44 21.20
CA ALA A 68 -22.59 29.31 22.12
C ALA A 68 -21.69 30.45 22.68
N PHE A 69 -20.43 30.15 22.93
CA PHE A 69 -19.44 31.05 23.57
C PHE A 69 -18.10 30.96 22.80
N PRO A 70 -17.90 31.74 21.72
CA PRO A 70 -16.70 31.71 20.90
C PRO A 70 -15.54 32.41 21.58
N THR A 71 -14.88 31.74 22.51
CA THR A 71 -13.70 32.24 23.22
C THR A 71 -12.45 31.53 22.76
N GLU A 72 -11.31 32.17 22.92
CA GLU A 72 -9.99 31.57 22.63
C GLU A 72 -9.74 30.33 23.49
N GLU A 73 -10.23 30.29 24.72
CA GLU A 73 -10.13 29.15 25.62
C GLU A 73 -10.88 27.92 25.06
N ASN A 74 -12.13 28.13 24.60
CA ASN A 74 -12.92 27.05 24.00
C ASN A 74 -12.31 26.57 22.68
N ARG A 75 -11.73 27.46 21.86
CA ARG A 75 -10.98 27.10 20.65
C ARG A 75 -9.78 26.24 21.00
N GLN A 76 -8.98 26.65 21.99
CA GLN A 76 -7.79 25.90 22.41
C GLN A 76 -8.15 24.51 22.97
N GLN A 77 -9.30 24.38 23.63
CA GLN A 77 -9.79 23.10 24.10
C GLN A 77 -10.07 22.14 22.93
N ILE A 78 -10.75 22.63 21.89
CA ILE A 78 -10.98 21.84 20.65
C ILE A 78 -9.66 21.41 20.01
N GLU A 79 -8.69 22.32 19.87
CA GLU A 79 -7.37 21.99 19.30
C GLU A 79 -6.61 20.93 20.14
N ASN A 80 -6.71 21.02 21.46
CA ASN A 80 -6.10 20.02 22.34
C ASN A 80 -6.76 18.63 22.20
N THR A 81 -8.07 18.59 22.05
CA THR A 81 -8.81 17.33 21.78
C THR A 81 -8.38 16.75 20.43
N LEU A 82 -8.32 17.57 19.38
CA LEU A 82 -7.90 17.15 18.04
C LEU A 82 -6.45 16.67 17.98
N SER A 83 -5.57 17.17 18.84
CA SER A 83 -4.18 16.69 18.89
C SER A 83 -4.01 15.26 19.39
N ASN A 84 -5.05 14.69 20.01
CA ASN A 84 -5.05 13.33 20.56
C ASN A 84 -6.12 12.45 19.90
N LEU A 85 -6.62 12.83 18.73
CA LEU A 85 -7.75 12.20 18.09
C LEU A 85 -7.43 11.99 16.61
N ILE A 86 -7.93 10.92 16.05
CA ILE A 86 -7.86 10.59 14.62
C ILE A 86 -9.26 10.82 14.03
N MET A 87 -9.39 11.83 13.15
CA MET A 87 -10.71 12.26 12.66
C MET A 87 -11.45 11.19 11.88
N ILE A 88 -10.75 10.35 11.11
CA ILE A 88 -11.39 9.26 10.35
C ILE A 88 -12.04 8.22 11.26
N GLU A 89 -11.47 7.92 12.43
CA GLU A 89 -12.02 6.95 13.39
C GLU A 89 -13.35 7.40 13.98
N ILE A 90 -13.53 8.67 14.19
CA ILE A 90 -14.77 9.22 14.77
C ILE A 90 -15.78 9.70 13.72
N LEU A 91 -15.40 9.68 12.44
CA LEU A 91 -16.17 10.27 11.34
C LEU A 91 -17.62 9.78 11.32
N TYR A 92 -17.85 8.48 11.48
CA TYR A 92 -19.20 7.92 11.46
C TYR A 92 -20.07 8.48 12.60
N SER A 93 -19.57 8.46 13.83
CA SER A 93 -20.30 8.98 15.02
C SER A 93 -20.49 10.49 14.94
N PHE A 94 -19.48 11.21 14.43
CA PHE A 94 -19.53 12.65 14.23
C PHE A 94 -20.64 13.01 13.25
N SER A 95 -20.65 12.39 12.06
CA SER A 95 -21.63 12.65 11.00
C SER A 95 -23.07 12.34 11.40
N GLN A 96 -23.28 11.37 12.28
CA GLN A 96 -24.62 11.02 12.78
C GLN A 96 -25.13 12.00 13.82
N LYS A 97 -24.26 12.66 14.59
CA LYS A 97 -24.62 13.45 15.75
C LYS A 97 -24.48 14.96 15.56
N PHE A 98 -23.62 15.39 14.64
CA PHE A 98 -23.48 16.78 14.26
C PHE A 98 -24.53 17.13 13.23
N THR A 99 -25.44 18.02 13.58
CA THR A 99 -26.62 18.37 12.77
C THR A 99 -26.58 19.84 12.36
N ASN A 100 -27.46 20.23 11.42
CA ASN A 100 -27.59 21.63 11.04
C ASN A 100 -28.02 22.56 12.18
N GLU A 101 -28.56 22.01 13.27
CA GLU A 101 -28.91 22.77 14.49
C GLU A 101 -27.65 23.14 15.29
N ASP A 102 -26.61 22.35 15.19
CA ASP A 102 -25.31 22.62 15.84
C ASP A 102 -24.49 23.68 15.10
N TYR A 103 -24.89 23.98 13.84
CA TYR A 103 -24.16 24.89 12.95
C TYR A 103 -24.66 26.32 13.08
N ASN A 104 -23.73 27.24 13.27
CA ASN A 104 -23.99 28.68 13.23
C ASN A 104 -22.76 29.46 12.69
N ASN A 105 -22.85 30.76 12.63
CA ASN A 105 -21.76 31.59 12.11
C ASN A 105 -20.45 31.49 12.93
N ASN A 106 -20.52 31.19 14.23
CA ASN A 106 -19.33 30.96 15.04
C ASN A 106 -18.58 29.69 14.63
N ILE A 107 -19.32 28.63 14.27
CA ILE A 107 -18.73 27.39 13.73
C ILE A 107 -18.05 27.63 12.37
N LEU A 108 -18.62 28.45 11.52
CA LEU A 108 -17.98 28.81 10.24
C LEU A 108 -16.67 29.59 10.47
N ILE A 109 -16.67 30.52 11.43
CA ILE A 109 -15.46 31.25 11.83
C ILE A 109 -14.41 30.28 12.40
N LEU A 110 -14.84 29.36 13.27
CA LEU A 110 -13.97 28.30 13.81
C LEU A 110 -13.34 27.47 12.69
N ALA A 111 -14.14 27.03 11.72
CA ALA A 111 -13.64 26.24 10.60
C ALA A 111 -12.55 26.99 9.82
N GLN A 112 -12.71 28.31 9.59
CA GLN A 112 -11.69 29.13 8.94
C GLN A 112 -10.45 29.29 9.82
N GLU A 113 -10.60 29.49 11.12
CA GLU A 113 -9.47 29.61 12.05
C GLU A 113 -8.68 28.30 12.14
N LEU A 114 -9.35 27.15 12.24
CA LEU A 114 -8.72 25.83 12.23
C LEU A 114 -7.98 25.58 10.92
N PHE A 115 -8.59 25.92 9.80
CA PHE A 115 -8.01 25.73 8.48
C PHE A 115 -6.73 26.53 8.27
N TYR A 116 -6.75 27.83 8.61
CA TYR A 116 -5.61 28.72 8.34
C TYR A 116 -4.53 28.70 9.42
N ASN A 117 -4.90 28.47 10.68
CA ASN A 117 -3.99 28.76 11.79
C ASN A 117 -3.53 27.51 12.56
N SER A 118 -4.21 26.36 12.43
CA SER A 118 -3.85 25.19 13.20
C SER A 118 -2.57 24.53 12.68
N SER A 119 -1.76 24.03 13.61
CA SER A 119 -0.59 23.19 13.32
C SER A 119 -0.89 21.70 13.48
N CYS A 120 -2.17 21.29 13.49
CA CYS A 120 -2.64 19.92 13.63
C CYS A 120 -3.43 19.53 12.37
N ARG A 121 -3.05 18.42 11.70
CA ARG A 121 -3.75 17.92 10.50
C ARG A 121 -5.20 17.58 10.78
N GLN A 122 -5.51 17.03 11.97
CA GLN A 122 -6.86 16.67 12.35
C GLN A 122 -7.79 17.90 12.43
N ALA A 123 -7.24 19.08 12.71
CA ALA A 123 -7.99 20.33 12.69
C ALA A 123 -8.37 20.77 11.26
N LEU A 124 -7.51 20.57 10.26
CA LEU A 124 -7.86 20.79 8.86
C LEU A 124 -8.93 19.78 8.39
N LYS A 125 -8.81 18.51 8.77
CA LYS A 125 -9.81 17.48 8.48
C LYS A 125 -11.17 17.87 9.05
N LEU A 126 -11.23 18.30 10.32
CA LEU A 126 -12.45 18.84 10.93
C LEU A 126 -12.97 20.07 10.20
N ALA A 127 -12.11 21.00 9.81
CA ALA A 127 -12.53 22.22 9.10
C ALA A 127 -13.29 21.88 7.80
N TYR A 128 -12.85 20.89 7.01
CA TYR A 128 -13.59 20.42 5.82
C TYR A 128 -14.98 19.92 6.20
N LEU A 129 -15.11 19.11 7.24
CA LEU A 129 -16.41 18.61 7.69
C LEU A 129 -17.34 19.75 8.14
N LEU A 130 -16.80 20.77 8.80
CA LEU A 130 -17.59 21.94 9.20
C LEU A 130 -17.98 22.79 8.00
N PHE A 131 -17.11 22.95 6.99
CA PHE A 131 -17.47 23.63 5.74
C PHE A 131 -18.58 22.93 4.95
N SER A 132 -18.68 21.60 5.05
CA SER A 132 -19.75 20.85 4.39
C SER A 132 -21.14 21.31 4.82
N CYS A 133 -21.31 21.72 6.08
CA CYS A 133 -22.58 22.21 6.61
C CYS A 133 -23.03 23.54 5.96
N TYR A 134 -22.08 24.35 5.50
CA TYR A 134 -22.38 25.57 4.74
C TYR A 134 -22.61 25.28 3.24
N GLY A 135 -22.06 24.18 2.77
CA GLY A 135 -22.03 23.77 1.36
C GLY A 135 -20.84 24.38 0.61
N LEU A 136 -20.05 23.53 -0.03
CA LEU A 136 -18.84 23.97 -0.73
C LEU A 136 -19.16 24.85 -1.94
N THR A 137 -20.25 24.61 -2.65
CA THR A 137 -20.73 25.46 -3.74
C THR A 137 -21.09 26.87 -3.26
N ASN A 138 -21.61 27.03 -2.02
CA ASN A 138 -21.82 28.32 -1.42
C ASN A 138 -20.50 29.04 -1.12
N ILE A 139 -19.48 28.32 -0.63
CA ILE A 139 -18.14 28.88 -0.43
C ILE A 139 -17.55 29.32 -1.77
N LYS A 140 -17.58 28.49 -2.79
CA LYS A 140 -17.12 28.81 -4.16
C LYS A 140 -17.72 30.11 -4.66
N LYS A 141 -19.02 30.32 -4.43
CA LYS A 141 -19.75 31.50 -4.89
C LYS A 141 -19.49 32.77 -4.07
N ASN A 142 -19.37 32.64 -2.73
CA ASN A 142 -19.38 33.79 -1.85
C ASN A 142 -17.98 34.14 -1.30
N ASN A 143 -17.03 33.21 -1.32
CA ASN A 143 -15.66 33.39 -0.87
C ASN A 143 -14.67 32.67 -1.80
N PRO A 144 -14.39 33.25 -2.99
CA PRO A 144 -13.51 32.61 -3.98
C PRO A 144 -12.07 32.39 -3.48
N GLU A 145 -11.55 33.21 -2.56
CA GLU A 145 -10.21 33.05 -2.01
C GLU A 145 -10.15 31.80 -1.12
N LEU A 146 -11.06 31.66 -0.18
CA LEU A 146 -11.16 30.45 0.64
C LEU A 146 -11.37 29.21 -0.24
N TRP A 147 -12.18 29.32 -1.30
CA TRP A 147 -12.40 28.24 -2.24
C TRP A 147 -11.11 27.76 -2.90
N GLN A 148 -10.27 28.67 -3.39
CA GLN A 148 -8.99 28.33 -4.00
C GLN A 148 -8.03 27.68 -2.97
N ASP A 149 -8.04 28.19 -1.74
CA ASP A 149 -7.23 27.64 -0.66
C ASP A 149 -7.67 26.24 -0.25
N LEU A 150 -8.98 25.95 -0.23
CA LEU A 150 -9.54 24.60 -0.02
C LEU A 150 -9.11 23.64 -1.13
N LEU A 151 -9.20 24.04 -2.38
CA LEU A 151 -8.73 23.23 -3.51
C LEU A 151 -7.24 22.97 -3.45
N LEU A 152 -6.45 23.99 -3.08
CA LEU A 152 -5.01 23.85 -2.93
C LEU A 152 -4.66 22.82 -1.85
N ALA A 153 -5.31 22.90 -0.69
CA ALA A 153 -5.09 21.95 0.40
C ALA A 153 -5.55 20.53 0.04
N ALA A 154 -6.63 20.40 -0.76
CA ALA A 154 -7.13 19.12 -1.23
C ALA A 154 -6.18 18.39 -2.20
N ARG A 155 -5.21 19.08 -2.79
CA ARG A 155 -4.11 18.47 -3.59
C ARG A 155 -3.02 17.82 -2.73
N CYS A 156 -3.00 18.05 -1.42
CA CYS A 156 -2.25 17.25 -0.47
C CYS A 156 -3.08 15.99 -0.14
N GLU A 157 -2.55 14.82 -0.44
CA GLU A 157 -3.23 13.52 -0.39
C GLU A 157 -3.90 13.24 0.96
N GLU A 158 -3.31 13.74 2.06
CA GLU A 158 -3.84 13.67 3.42
C GLU A 158 -5.22 14.30 3.60
N PHE A 159 -5.57 15.30 2.76
CA PHE A 159 -6.81 16.05 2.91
C PHE A 159 -7.81 15.80 1.80
N THR A 160 -7.43 15.11 0.73
CA THR A 160 -8.30 14.84 -0.42
C THR A 160 -9.58 14.13 -0.02
N TYR A 161 -9.48 13.11 0.84
CA TYR A 161 -10.65 12.36 1.30
C TYR A 161 -11.66 13.24 2.04
N PHE A 162 -11.18 14.12 2.95
CA PHE A 162 -12.03 15.03 3.71
C PHE A 162 -12.64 16.13 2.83
N PHE A 163 -11.93 16.60 1.81
CA PHE A 163 -12.50 17.49 0.81
C PHE A 163 -13.66 16.80 0.08
N ILE A 164 -13.49 15.56 -0.37
CA ILE A 164 -14.51 14.77 -1.06
C ILE A 164 -15.73 14.55 -0.16
N LEU A 165 -15.52 14.20 1.10
CA LEU A 165 -16.62 14.06 2.06
C LEU A 165 -17.38 15.36 2.24
N ALA A 166 -16.67 16.49 2.34
CA ALA A 166 -17.28 17.81 2.46
C ALA A 166 -18.04 18.21 1.19
N ALA A 167 -17.55 17.77 0.03
CA ALA A 167 -18.16 18.03 -1.27
C ALA A 167 -19.31 17.08 -1.62
N LYS A 168 -19.57 16.02 -0.84
CA LYS A 168 -20.41 14.87 -1.25
C LYS A 168 -21.76 15.25 -1.84
N SER A 169 -22.46 16.24 -1.25
CA SER A 169 -23.73 16.76 -1.78
C SER A 169 -23.57 17.62 -3.04
N ASP A 170 -22.41 18.22 -3.22
CA ASP A 170 -22.13 19.22 -4.26
C ASP A 170 -21.31 18.61 -5.42
N LEU A 171 -20.85 17.35 -5.30
CA LEU A 171 -20.00 16.69 -6.29
C LEU A 171 -20.50 16.76 -7.74
N PRO A 172 -21.81 16.65 -8.03
CA PRO A 172 -22.29 16.79 -9.41
C PRO A 172 -21.97 18.15 -10.04
N GLU A 173 -21.86 19.20 -9.22
CA GLU A 173 -21.57 20.57 -9.67
C GLU A 173 -20.06 20.90 -9.60
N LEU A 174 -19.24 20.02 -8.97
CA LEU A 174 -17.82 20.23 -8.71
C LEU A 174 -16.93 19.24 -9.49
N GLN A 175 -17.43 18.65 -10.57
CA GLN A 175 -16.66 17.68 -11.35
C GLN A 175 -15.41 18.28 -11.99
N GLU A 176 -15.42 19.53 -12.41
CA GLU A 176 -14.26 20.20 -12.98
C GLU A 176 -13.14 20.33 -11.94
N GLU A 177 -13.48 20.74 -10.71
CA GLU A 177 -12.53 20.85 -9.60
C GLU A 177 -12.04 19.49 -9.13
N LEU A 178 -12.90 18.48 -9.15
CA LEU A 178 -12.50 17.13 -8.82
C LEU A 178 -11.45 16.60 -9.82
N TRP A 179 -11.63 16.87 -11.11
CA TRP A 179 -10.63 16.56 -12.13
C TRP A 179 -9.34 17.36 -11.95
N GLU A 180 -9.43 18.61 -11.53
CA GLU A 180 -8.27 19.43 -11.17
C GLU A 180 -7.46 18.80 -10.02
N ILE A 181 -8.13 18.26 -9.00
CA ILE A 181 -7.49 17.52 -7.92
C ILE A 181 -6.86 16.23 -8.45
N ILE A 182 -7.57 15.44 -9.25
CA ILE A 182 -7.08 14.19 -9.85
C ILE A 182 -5.77 14.41 -10.61
N TYR A 183 -5.69 15.46 -11.40
CA TYR A 183 -4.51 15.78 -12.20
C TYR A 183 -3.30 16.19 -11.36
N HIS A 184 -3.51 16.65 -10.11
CA HIS A 184 -2.46 17.19 -9.23
C HIS A 184 -2.30 16.41 -7.91
N THR A 185 -2.85 15.20 -7.81
CA THR A 185 -2.62 14.29 -6.68
C THR A 185 -2.01 12.98 -7.17
N LYS A 186 -1.45 12.23 -6.22
CA LYS A 186 -0.93 10.87 -6.41
C LYS A 186 -1.59 9.94 -5.40
N ASN A 187 -1.20 8.68 -5.42
CA ASN A 187 -1.52 7.70 -4.39
C ASN A 187 -3.00 7.77 -3.93
N TRP A 188 -3.22 7.79 -2.62
CA TRP A 188 -4.58 7.78 -2.05
C TRP A 188 -5.41 8.99 -2.45
N GLY A 189 -4.82 10.17 -2.56
CA GLY A 189 -5.56 11.35 -3.02
C GLY A 189 -6.16 11.15 -4.40
N ARG A 190 -5.39 10.57 -5.34
CA ARG A 190 -5.87 10.22 -6.68
C ARG A 190 -6.96 9.16 -6.64
N VAL A 191 -6.77 8.09 -5.85
CA VAL A 191 -7.76 7.02 -5.68
C VAL A 191 -9.09 7.56 -5.19
N PHE A 192 -9.09 8.32 -4.09
CA PHE A 192 -10.33 8.89 -3.53
C PHE A 192 -11.06 9.78 -4.53
N ALA A 193 -10.33 10.63 -5.25
CA ALA A 193 -10.94 11.55 -6.21
C ALA A 193 -11.47 10.81 -7.44
N LEU A 194 -10.76 9.80 -7.95
CA LEU A 194 -11.21 8.99 -9.09
C LEU A 194 -12.46 8.17 -8.78
N GLU A 195 -12.61 7.65 -7.56
CA GLU A 195 -13.82 6.89 -7.19
C GLU A 195 -15.10 7.73 -7.33
N GLU A 196 -15.02 9.04 -7.07
CA GLU A 196 -16.17 9.95 -7.15
C GLU A 196 -16.25 10.72 -8.48
N ALA A 197 -15.22 10.65 -9.32
CA ALA A 197 -15.20 11.34 -10.60
C ALA A 197 -16.10 10.66 -11.65
N ILE A 198 -16.75 11.48 -12.48
CA ILE A 198 -17.49 11.02 -13.65
C ILE A 198 -16.60 11.22 -14.88
N VAL A 199 -16.31 10.13 -15.58
CA VAL A 199 -15.49 10.14 -16.80
C VAL A 199 -16.41 10.47 -17.98
N THR A 200 -16.29 11.66 -18.56
CA THR A 200 -17.20 12.14 -19.58
C THR A 200 -16.54 12.37 -20.94
N THR A 201 -15.27 12.76 -20.95
CA THR A 201 -14.54 13.10 -22.18
C THR A 201 -13.58 12.00 -22.61
N HIS A 202 -13.28 11.94 -23.89
CA HIS A 202 -12.27 10.98 -24.39
C HIS A 202 -10.89 11.27 -23.82
N GLU A 203 -10.53 12.52 -23.61
CA GLU A 203 -9.27 12.92 -22.98
C GLU A 203 -9.17 12.38 -21.54
N GLN A 204 -10.25 12.50 -20.77
CA GLN A 204 -10.30 11.92 -19.41
C GLN A 204 -10.16 10.39 -19.44
N LYS A 205 -10.80 9.69 -20.40
CA LYS A 205 -10.65 8.24 -20.56
C LYS A 205 -9.20 7.84 -20.80
N LEU A 206 -8.54 8.47 -21.77
CA LEU A 206 -7.14 8.19 -22.07
C LEU A 206 -6.24 8.49 -20.89
N TRP A 207 -6.46 9.64 -20.24
CA TRP A 207 -5.68 9.99 -19.05
C TRP A 207 -5.84 8.97 -17.91
N CYS A 208 -7.07 8.49 -17.65
CA CYS A 208 -7.31 7.45 -16.66
C CYS A 208 -6.58 6.15 -17.00
N ILE A 209 -6.65 5.71 -18.26
CA ILE A 209 -5.94 4.50 -18.70
C ILE A 209 -4.44 4.66 -18.47
N GLU A 210 -3.88 5.81 -18.82
CA GLU A 210 -2.43 6.05 -18.75
C GLU A 210 -1.91 6.25 -17.32
N ASN A 211 -2.71 6.85 -16.40
CA ASN A 211 -2.19 7.41 -15.16
C ASN A 211 -2.91 6.95 -13.88
N ALA A 212 -4.13 6.43 -13.96
CA ALA A 212 -4.94 6.21 -12.76
C ALA A 212 -4.35 5.16 -11.82
N LEU A 213 -3.70 4.14 -12.35
CA LEU A 213 -3.05 3.05 -11.61
C LEU A 213 -1.52 3.23 -11.45
N ASP A 214 -0.98 4.38 -11.89
CA ASP A 214 0.39 4.79 -11.54
C ASP A 214 0.37 5.37 -10.12
N THR A 215 0.34 4.48 -9.12
CA THR A 215 0.17 4.81 -7.71
C THR A 215 0.82 3.76 -6.82
N GLN A 216 1.32 4.19 -5.66
CA GLN A 216 1.76 3.30 -4.59
C GLN A 216 0.61 2.90 -3.65
N ALA A 217 -0.56 3.52 -3.79
CA ALA A 217 -1.76 3.12 -3.06
C ALA A 217 -2.28 1.81 -3.64
N ASP A 218 -2.34 0.78 -2.80
CA ASP A 218 -2.83 -0.54 -3.18
C ASP A 218 -4.37 -0.55 -3.16
N TYR A 219 -4.98 -0.28 -4.33
CA TYR A 219 -6.43 -0.28 -4.49
C TYR A 219 -6.86 -0.90 -5.82
N PRO A 220 -6.77 -2.23 -5.96
CA PRO A 220 -7.17 -2.97 -7.17
C PRO A 220 -8.59 -2.69 -7.69
N PRO A 221 -9.62 -2.37 -6.85
CA PRO A 221 -10.96 -2.07 -7.34
C PRO A 221 -11.05 -0.95 -8.37
N LEU A 222 -10.13 0.02 -8.36
CA LEU A 222 -10.10 1.10 -9.35
C LEU A 222 -9.98 0.59 -10.79
N SER A 223 -9.39 -0.60 -10.99
CA SER A 223 -9.29 -1.25 -12.30
C SER A 223 -10.65 -1.50 -12.93
N VAL A 224 -11.67 -1.86 -12.14
CA VAL A 224 -13.05 -2.08 -12.64
C VAL A 224 -13.61 -0.81 -13.28
N LYS A 225 -13.41 0.35 -12.63
CA LYS A 225 -13.82 1.65 -13.13
C LYS A 225 -13.11 1.99 -14.44
N ILE A 226 -11.79 1.80 -14.50
CA ILE A 226 -11.00 2.07 -15.71
C ILE A 226 -11.47 1.19 -16.87
N ILE A 227 -11.66 -0.11 -16.63
CA ILE A 227 -12.08 -1.04 -17.68
C ILE A 227 -13.47 -0.65 -18.22
N LEU A 228 -14.41 -0.34 -17.33
CA LEU A 228 -15.81 -0.10 -17.71
C LEU A 228 -16.08 1.34 -18.18
N GLU A 229 -15.71 2.34 -17.38
CA GLU A 229 -16.06 3.73 -17.66
C GLU A 229 -15.15 4.36 -18.72
N CYS A 230 -13.87 3.94 -18.77
CA CYS A 230 -12.98 4.37 -19.85
C CYS A 230 -13.13 3.52 -21.13
N GLU A 231 -14.03 2.52 -21.15
CA GLU A 231 -14.27 1.64 -22.30
C GLU A 231 -12.96 1.00 -22.81
N LEU A 232 -12.10 0.52 -21.88
CA LEU A 232 -10.73 0.07 -22.18
C LEU A 232 -10.68 -0.93 -23.34
N THR A 233 -11.58 -1.91 -23.37
CA THR A 233 -11.65 -2.87 -24.49
C THR A 233 -11.82 -2.19 -25.84
N LYS A 234 -12.67 -1.15 -25.90
CA LYS A 234 -12.89 -0.39 -27.13
C LYS A 234 -11.68 0.43 -27.54
N GLU A 235 -11.00 1.08 -26.61
CA GLU A 235 -9.76 1.81 -26.88
C GLU A 235 -8.67 0.89 -27.44
N LEU A 236 -8.58 -0.33 -26.94
CA LEU A 236 -7.67 -1.36 -27.45
C LEU A 236 -8.05 -1.92 -28.83
N THR A 237 -9.27 -1.70 -29.38
CA THR A 237 -9.59 -2.11 -30.75
C THR A 237 -8.89 -1.28 -31.83
N ALA A 238 -8.28 -0.14 -31.48
CA ALA A 238 -7.49 0.66 -32.40
C ALA A 238 -6.38 -0.17 -33.08
N ALA A 239 -6.05 0.16 -34.31
CA ALA A 239 -5.03 -0.56 -35.07
C ALA A 239 -3.63 -0.52 -34.39
N ALA A 240 -3.32 0.59 -33.72
CA ALA A 240 -2.16 0.76 -32.86
C ALA A 240 -2.53 1.62 -31.65
N VAL A 241 -1.96 1.34 -30.48
CA VAL A 241 -2.06 2.16 -29.26
C VAL A 241 -0.69 2.68 -28.89
N SER A 242 -0.65 3.82 -28.16
CA SER A 242 0.60 4.35 -27.61
C SER A 242 1.12 3.43 -26.50
N TYR A 243 2.42 3.53 -26.20
CA TYR A 243 3.02 2.77 -25.10
C TYR A 243 2.35 3.10 -23.73
N PRO A 244 2.08 4.39 -23.37
CA PRO A 244 1.36 4.69 -22.14
C PRO A 244 -0.01 4.02 -22.04
N ILE A 245 -0.81 4.01 -23.11
CA ILE A 245 -2.11 3.30 -23.14
C ILE A 245 -1.92 1.79 -22.96
N TYR A 246 -0.94 1.20 -23.64
CA TYR A 246 -0.62 -0.22 -23.48
C TYR A 246 -0.23 -0.57 -22.03
N ASN A 247 0.68 0.22 -21.44
CA ASN A 247 1.15 0.02 -20.08
C ASN A 247 0.02 0.18 -19.04
N GLY A 248 -0.78 1.23 -19.19
CA GLY A 248 -1.94 1.44 -18.31
C GLY A 248 -3.00 0.35 -18.46
N ALA A 249 -3.23 -0.17 -19.68
CA ALA A 249 -4.09 -1.33 -19.91
C ALA A 249 -3.55 -2.59 -19.23
N ALA A 250 -2.23 -2.81 -19.28
CA ALA A 250 -1.59 -3.92 -18.58
C ALA A 250 -1.82 -3.83 -17.06
N SER A 251 -1.61 -2.65 -16.48
CA SER A 251 -1.87 -2.39 -15.05
C SER A 251 -3.35 -2.61 -14.70
N ALA A 252 -4.28 -2.15 -15.52
CA ALA A 252 -5.72 -2.33 -15.28
C ALA A 252 -6.13 -3.81 -15.32
N ILE A 253 -5.59 -4.58 -16.27
CA ILE A 253 -5.84 -6.02 -16.39
C ILE A 253 -5.23 -6.75 -15.20
N LEU A 254 -4.00 -6.43 -14.82
CA LEU A 254 -3.31 -7.07 -13.71
C LEU A 254 -4.06 -6.86 -12.38
N ASN A 255 -4.38 -5.61 -12.03
CA ASN A 255 -5.16 -5.30 -10.84
C ASN A 255 -6.55 -5.95 -10.86
N PHE A 256 -7.18 -6.05 -12.04
CA PHE A 256 -8.47 -6.75 -12.16
C PHE A 256 -8.33 -8.26 -11.92
N LEU A 257 -7.29 -8.90 -12.45
CA LEU A 257 -7.04 -10.32 -12.22
C LEU A 257 -6.70 -10.60 -10.75
N GLU A 258 -5.96 -9.70 -10.09
CA GLU A 258 -5.69 -9.76 -8.66
C GLU A 258 -6.97 -9.71 -7.83
N LEU A 259 -7.93 -8.85 -8.18
CA LEU A 259 -9.25 -8.85 -7.54
C LEU A 259 -9.93 -10.22 -7.64
N LEU A 260 -9.84 -10.88 -8.79
CA LEU A 260 -10.47 -12.18 -9.00
C LEU A 260 -9.80 -13.31 -8.21
N THR A 261 -8.50 -13.20 -7.93
CA THR A 261 -7.73 -14.23 -7.22
C THR A 261 -7.69 -14.03 -5.71
N SER A 262 -7.73 -12.77 -5.23
CA SER A 262 -7.50 -12.44 -3.83
C SER A 262 -8.78 -12.15 -3.03
N TYR A 263 -9.92 -11.89 -3.69
CA TYR A 263 -11.13 -11.43 -3.03
C TYR A 263 -12.34 -12.35 -3.29
N ASP A 264 -13.29 -12.32 -2.35
CA ASP A 264 -14.60 -12.97 -2.49
C ASP A 264 -15.46 -12.19 -3.50
N LEU A 265 -15.65 -12.77 -4.69
CA LEU A 265 -16.39 -12.14 -5.79
C LEU A 265 -17.84 -11.77 -5.43
N GLN A 266 -18.51 -12.52 -4.53
CA GLN A 266 -19.88 -12.19 -4.11
C GLN A 266 -19.91 -10.93 -3.23
N LYS A 267 -18.85 -10.70 -2.48
CA LYS A 267 -18.72 -9.47 -1.69
C LYS A 267 -18.34 -8.29 -2.57
N LEU A 268 -17.39 -8.50 -3.50
CA LEU A 268 -16.96 -7.46 -4.44
C LEU A 268 -18.12 -6.93 -5.30
N GLU A 269 -18.95 -7.83 -5.85
CA GLU A 269 -20.07 -7.46 -6.75
C GLU A 269 -21.08 -6.51 -6.08
N LYS A 270 -21.14 -6.46 -4.76
CA LYS A 270 -22.01 -5.52 -4.03
C LYS A 270 -21.55 -4.07 -4.14
N PHE A 271 -20.28 -3.86 -4.35
CA PHE A 271 -19.65 -2.54 -4.38
C PHE A 271 -19.15 -2.18 -5.78
N PHE A 272 -18.65 -3.16 -6.51
CA PHE A 272 -18.05 -2.99 -7.84
C PHE A 272 -18.72 -3.96 -8.82
N PRO A 273 -19.14 -3.50 -10.00
CA PRO A 273 -19.83 -4.34 -10.99
C PRO A 273 -18.84 -5.24 -11.75
N VAL A 274 -18.11 -6.10 -11.02
CA VAL A 274 -17.06 -6.97 -11.55
C VAL A 274 -17.59 -7.88 -12.65
N SER A 275 -18.83 -8.37 -12.51
CA SER A 275 -19.50 -9.23 -13.48
C SER A 275 -19.80 -8.56 -14.83
N LYS A 276 -19.71 -7.22 -14.91
CA LYS A 276 -19.87 -6.49 -16.18
C LYS A 276 -18.59 -6.43 -17.03
N VAL A 277 -17.45 -6.80 -16.46
CA VAL A 277 -16.19 -6.83 -17.20
C VAL A 277 -16.18 -8.06 -18.12
N ASP A 278 -16.17 -7.83 -19.43
CA ASP A 278 -16.03 -8.90 -20.43
C ASP A 278 -14.53 -9.16 -20.68
N LEU A 279 -13.96 -10.03 -19.85
CA LEU A 279 -12.53 -10.29 -19.80
C LEU A 279 -11.96 -10.94 -21.07
N PRO A 280 -12.63 -11.92 -21.76
CA PRO A 280 -12.07 -12.53 -22.96
C PRO A 280 -11.74 -11.56 -24.09
N PRO A 281 -12.65 -10.65 -24.55
CA PRO A 281 -12.30 -9.70 -25.57
C PRO A 281 -11.25 -8.67 -25.10
N LEU A 282 -11.26 -8.28 -23.83
CA LEU A 282 -10.24 -7.38 -23.27
C LEU A 282 -8.84 -8.00 -23.39
N LEU A 283 -8.66 -9.25 -22.93
CA LEU A 283 -7.38 -9.94 -23.02
C LEU A 283 -6.96 -10.18 -24.49
N HIS A 284 -7.92 -10.53 -25.37
CA HIS A 284 -7.61 -10.73 -26.78
C HIS A 284 -7.03 -9.48 -27.43
N GLU A 285 -7.67 -8.31 -27.23
CA GLU A 285 -7.19 -7.05 -27.78
C GLU A 285 -5.87 -6.61 -27.13
N PHE A 286 -5.71 -6.82 -25.85
CA PHE A 286 -4.46 -6.53 -25.14
C PHE A 286 -3.28 -7.33 -25.71
N PHE A 287 -3.41 -8.66 -25.87
CA PHE A 287 -2.34 -9.51 -26.42
C PHE A 287 -2.01 -9.19 -27.87
N ARG A 288 -2.95 -8.66 -28.63
CA ARG A 288 -2.68 -8.17 -29.99
C ARG A 288 -1.64 -7.03 -29.97
N HIS A 289 -1.73 -6.12 -29.00
CA HIS A 289 -0.79 -5.00 -28.81
C HIS A 289 0.50 -5.44 -28.10
N ALA A 290 0.40 -6.37 -27.17
CA ALA A 290 1.54 -6.87 -26.40
C ALA A 290 2.67 -7.39 -27.32
N ARG A 291 2.34 -8.05 -28.44
CA ARG A 291 3.32 -8.52 -29.42
C ARG A 291 4.15 -7.40 -30.04
N CYS A 292 3.65 -6.17 -30.04
CA CYS A 292 4.36 -5.01 -30.59
C CYS A 292 5.11 -4.21 -29.52
N HIS A 293 4.62 -4.22 -28.27
CA HIS A 293 5.15 -3.40 -27.19
C HIS A 293 6.07 -4.17 -26.23
N ALA A 294 5.90 -5.49 -26.11
CA ALA A 294 6.73 -6.33 -25.24
C ALA A 294 8.07 -6.66 -25.91
N VAL A 295 8.96 -5.68 -26.00
CA VAL A 295 10.24 -5.74 -26.74
C VAL A 295 11.48 -5.65 -25.85
N SER A 296 11.29 -5.37 -24.56
CA SER A 296 12.34 -5.33 -23.53
C SER A 296 11.89 -6.10 -22.28
N PRO A 297 12.82 -6.49 -21.38
CA PRO A 297 12.47 -7.12 -20.11
C PRO A 297 11.40 -6.35 -19.32
N GLU A 298 11.57 -5.04 -19.19
CA GLU A 298 10.64 -4.16 -18.46
C GLU A 298 9.21 -4.18 -19.04
N THR A 299 9.10 -4.18 -20.37
CA THR A 299 7.80 -4.21 -21.05
C THR A 299 7.16 -5.60 -21.08
N LEU A 300 7.89 -6.65 -20.71
CA LEU A 300 7.40 -8.02 -20.56
C LEU A 300 6.88 -8.34 -19.17
N LEU A 301 7.36 -7.65 -18.13
CA LEU A 301 6.94 -7.92 -16.74
C LEU A 301 5.42 -7.97 -16.56
N PRO A 302 4.63 -7.02 -17.10
CA PRO A 302 3.17 -7.10 -16.99
C PRO A 302 2.58 -8.37 -17.61
N ILE A 303 3.17 -8.89 -18.71
CA ILE A 303 2.73 -10.14 -19.35
C ILE A 303 3.00 -11.34 -18.45
N ILE A 304 4.16 -11.34 -17.80
CA ILE A 304 4.55 -12.39 -16.83
C ILE A 304 3.55 -12.41 -15.68
N PHE A 305 3.29 -11.28 -15.03
CA PHE A 305 2.36 -11.22 -13.92
C PHE A 305 0.92 -11.56 -14.33
N ILE A 306 0.49 -11.15 -15.53
CA ILE A 306 -0.82 -11.56 -16.07
C ILE A 306 -0.87 -13.09 -16.25
N SER A 307 0.22 -13.72 -16.72
CA SER A 307 0.31 -15.18 -16.85
C SER A 307 0.18 -15.88 -15.51
N GLU A 308 0.87 -15.39 -14.48
CA GLU A 308 0.80 -15.92 -13.12
C GLU A 308 -0.60 -15.80 -12.53
N GLN A 309 -1.25 -14.66 -12.66
CA GLN A 309 -2.61 -14.44 -12.17
C GLN A 309 -3.62 -15.34 -12.91
N LEU A 310 -3.46 -15.51 -14.22
CA LEU A 310 -4.29 -16.45 -14.99
C LEU A 310 -4.08 -17.90 -14.55
N GLN A 311 -2.84 -18.30 -14.22
CA GLN A 311 -2.54 -19.62 -13.69
C GLN A 311 -3.16 -19.82 -12.29
N GLN A 312 -3.11 -18.82 -11.41
CA GLN A 312 -3.77 -18.84 -10.11
C GLN A 312 -5.30 -19.00 -10.26
N LEU A 313 -5.92 -18.33 -11.24
CA LEU A 313 -7.33 -18.54 -11.54
C LEU A 313 -7.61 -19.98 -11.94
N ILE A 314 -6.72 -20.63 -12.72
CA ILE A 314 -6.82 -22.04 -13.09
C ILE A 314 -6.78 -22.92 -11.84
N ASP A 315 -5.79 -22.71 -10.99
CA ASP A 315 -5.53 -23.53 -9.80
C ASP A 315 -6.66 -23.38 -8.75
N ASN A 316 -7.19 -22.18 -8.59
CA ASN A 316 -8.29 -21.88 -7.67
C ASN A 316 -9.68 -22.28 -8.20
N GLY A 317 -9.80 -22.61 -9.50
CA GLY A 317 -11.08 -22.90 -10.13
C GLY A 317 -12.04 -21.70 -10.17
N SER A 318 -11.53 -20.47 -10.13
CA SER A 318 -12.30 -19.23 -10.17
C SER A 318 -12.34 -18.67 -11.59
N TRP A 319 -13.51 -18.76 -12.25
CA TRP A 319 -13.63 -18.46 -13.67
C TRP A 319 -14.71 -17.41 -13.94
N LEU A 320 -14.51 -16.17 -13.59
CA LEU A 320 -15.46 -15.13 -13.97
C LEU A 320 -15.40 -14.90 -15.49
N HIS A 321 -16.46 -15.32 -16.19
CA HIS A 321 -16.60 -15.18 -17.65
C HIS A 321 -15.49 -15.85 -18.51
N LEU A 322 -14.60 -16.64 -17.90
CA LEU A 322 -13.59 -17.42 -18.58
C LEU A 322 -13.88 -18.91 -18.40
N SER A 323 -13.77 -19.70 -19.46
CA SER A 323 -13.67 -21.15 -19.34
C SER A 323 -12.21 -21.57 -19.08
N ALA A 324 -12.00 -22.76 -18.50
CA ALA A 324 -10.66 -23.33 -18.33
C ALA A 324 -9.83 -23.30 -19.62
N ASN A 325 -10.46 -23.66 -20.74
CA ASN A 325 -9.79 -23.67 -22.05
C ASN A 325 -9.35 -22.27 -22.48
N GLN A 326 -10.13 -21.22 -22.14
CA GLN A 326 -9.74 -19.84 -22.45
C GLN A 326 -8.59 -19.38 -21.56
N CYS A 327 -8.61 -19.71 -20.26
CA CYS A 327 -7.48 -19.40 -19.38
C CYS A 327 -6.19 -20.04 -19.89
N HIS A 328 -6.20 -21.35 -20.19
CA HIS A 328 -5.03 -22.03 -20.76
C HIS A 328 -4.58 -21.41 -22.09
N ALA A 329 -5.52 -20.99 -22.95
CA ALA A 329 -5.17 -20.35 -24.22
C ALA A 329 -4.51 -18.96 -23.99
N PHE A 330 -4.93 -18.20 -22.97
CA PHE A 330 -4.32 -16.91 -22.62
C PHE A 330 -2.95 -17.09 -21.96
N VAL A 331 -2.77 -18.09 -21.08
CA VAL A 331 -1.44 -18.44 -20.55
C VAL A 331 -0.49 -18.80 -21.70
N ALA A 332 -0.91 -19.65 -22.63
CA ALA A 332 -0.12 -20.01 -23.80
C ALA A 332 0.20 -18.77 -24.70
N ALA A 333 -0.70 -17.79 -24.76
CA ALA A 333 -0.45 -16.54 -25.47
C ALA A 333 0.63 -15.70 -24.75
N CYS A 334 0.61 -15.62 -23.41
CA CYS A 334 1.68 -15.01 -22.62
C CYS A 334 3.02 -15.69 -22.90
N ASP A 335 3.07 -17.03 -22.79
CA ASP A 335 4.30 -17.81 -23.04
C ASP A 335 4.87 -17.55 -24.43
N SER A 336 3.99 -17.48 -25.45
CA SER A 336 4.43 -17.19 -26.84
C SER A 336 5.09 -15.81 -27.00
N ILE A 337 4.77 -14.86 -26.12
CA ILE A 337 5.37 -13.52 -26.12
C ILE A 337 6.63 -13.52 -25.25
N ILE A 338 6.58 -14.13 -24.08
CA ILE A 338 7.69 -14.18 -23.12
C ILE A 338 8.90 -14.93 -23.74
N TYR A 339 8.65 -16.09 -24.30
CA TYR A 339 9.71 -16.95 -24.88
C TYR A 339 9.95 -16.70 -26.38
N GLN A 340 9.58 -15.53 -26.91
CA GLN A 340 9.81 -15.19 -28.32
C GLN A 340 11.29 -15.09 -28.70
N LYS A 341 12.17 -14.86 -27.72
CA LYS A 341 13.64 -14.83 -27.88
C LYS A 341 14.34 -15.20 -26.57
N ASP A 342 15.64 -15.46 -26.63
CA ASP A 342 16.52 -15.54 -25.46
C ASP A 342 16.83 -14.12 -24.95
N TRP A 343 16.53 -13.86 -23.69
CA TRP A 343 16.70 -12.56 -23.03
C TRP A 343 17.98 -12.43 -22.22
N SER A 344 18.79 -13.52 -22.14
CA SER A 344 19.96 -13.57 -21.25
C SER A 344 20.94 -12.43 -21.49
N ALA A 345 21.19 -12.08 -22.75
CA ALA A 345 22.13 -11.03 -23.10
C ALA A 345 21.64 -9.62 -22.68
N GLU A 346 20.34 -9.33 -22.87
CA GLU A 346 19.73 -8.07 -22.47
C GLU A 346 19.70 -7.92 -20.94
N VAL A 347 19.34 -8.98 -20.22
CA VAL A 347 19.34 -8.98 -18.75
C VAL A 347 20.74 -8.73 -18.22
N GLN A 348 21.74 -9.46 -18.71
CA GLN A 348 23.12 -9.26 -18.27
C GLN A 348 23.66 -7.85 -18.56
N ALA A 349 23.28 -7.28 -19.72
CA ALA A 349 23.74 -5.95 -20.11
C ALA A 349 23.09 -4.81 -19.30
N GLN A 350 21.89 -5.02 -18.75
CA GLN A 350 21.09 -3.99 -18.09
C GLN A 350 20.89 -4.26 -16.59
N LEU A 351 21.47 -5.35 -16.05
CA LEU A 351 21.35 -5.73 -14.64
C LEU A 351 21.83 -4.62 -13.70
N PHE A 352 22.79 -3.85 -14.14
CA PHE A 352 23.29 -2.68 -13.44
C PHE A 352 23.10 -1.42 -14.29
N ASP A 353 22.70 -0.32 -13.65
CA ASP A 353 22.63 0.98 -14.30
C ASP A 353 24.04 1.56 -14.55
N GLU A 354 24.10 2.74 -15.18
CA GLU A 354 25.36 3.45 -15.45
C GLU A 354 26.16 3.87 -14.20
N ASN A 355 25.51 3.87 -13.02
CA ASN A 355 26.12 4.15 -11.73
C ASN A 355 26.53 2.88 -10.98
N GLY A 356 26.29 1.70 -11.55
CA GLY A 356 26.54 0.40 -10.93
C GLY A 356 25.47 -0.03 -9.93
N LYS A 357 24.31 0.65 -9.87
CA LYS A 357 23.20 0.26 -9.04
C LYS A 357 22.40 -0.86 -9.71
N ILE A 358 22.03 -1.88 -8.92
CA ILE A 358 21.28 -3.03 -9.42
C ILE A 358 19.83 -2.65 -9.81
N ASN A 359 19.34 -3.26 -10.88
CA ASN A 359 17.96 -3.12 -11.33
C ASN A 359 17.12 -4.30 -10.82
N HIS A 360 16.37 -4.09 -9.75
CA HIS A 360 15.52 -5.11 -9.10
C HIS A 360 14.49 -5.71 -10.06
N LEU A 361 13.91 -4.91 -10.97
CA LEU A 361 12.93 -5.42 -11.96
C LEU A 361 13.56 -6.46 -12.88
N LEU A 362 14.84 -6.31 -13.21
CA LEU A 362 15.55 -7.32 -14.00
C LEU A 362 15.92 -8.55 -13.20
N CYS A 363 16.08 -8.44 -11.88
CA CYS A 363 16.24 -9.60 -11.01
C CYS A 363 14.94 -10.43 -10.99
N ASP A 364 13.76 -9.80 -10.85
CA ASP A 364 12.46 -10.47 -10.96
C ASP A 364 12.30 -11.17 -12.30
N PHE A 365 12.60 -10.45 -13.38
CA PHE A 365 12.52 -10.99 -14.73
C PHE A 365 13.45 -12.20 -14.95
N ALA A 366 14.68 -12.10 -14.45
CA ALA A 366 15.67 -13.20 -14.53
C ALA A 366 15.20 -14.43 -13.75
N LYS A 367 14.67 -14.21 -12.56
CA LYS A 367 14.11 -15.28 -11.71
C LYS A 367 12.97 -16.00 -12.42
N TYR A 368 12.04 -15.24 -13.02
CA TYR A 368 10.91 -15.83 -13.74
C TYR A 368 11.35 -16.69 -14.92
N LEU A 369 12.39 -16.27 -15.66
CA LEU A 369 12.93 -16.98 -16.82
C LEU A 369 13.99 -18.04 -16.47
N ASP A 370 14.24 -18.27 -15.16
CA ASP A 370 15.28 -19.20 -14.67
C ASP A 370 16.68 -18.85 -15.23
N LEU A 371 16.96 -17.54 -15.36
CA LEU A 371 18.28 -17.04 -15.78
C LEU A 371 19.21 -16.95 -14.58
N ASP A 372 20.42 -17.49 -14.72
CA ASP A 372 21.42 -17.42 -13.65
C ASP A 372 22.03 -16.00 -13.57
N ILE A 373 21.61 -15.27 -12.55
CA ILE A 373 22.16 -13.97 -12.16
C ILE A 373 22.75 -13.99 -10.75
N TRP A 374 22.85 -15.16 -10.11
CA TRP A 374 23.20 -15.27 -8.70
C TRP A 374 24.55 -14.59 -8.41
N GLN A 375 25.59 -14.90 -9.16
CA GLN A 375 26.94 -14.40 -8.91
C GLN A 375 27.04 -12.85 -8.94
N PRO A 376 26.56 -12.15 -9.98
CA PRO A 376 26.65 -10.69 -10.02
C PRO A 376 25.74 -10.04 -8.93
N VAL A 377 24.60 -10.63 -8.60
CA VAL A 377 23.74 -10.14 -7.50
C VAL A 377 24.41 -10.32 -6.14
N PHE A 378 25.06 -11.46 -5.92
CA PHE A 378 25.78 -11.74 -4.66
C PHE A 378 27.01 -10.81 -4.48
N GLU A 379 27.78 -10.57 -5.53
CA GLU A 379 28.90 -9.62 -5.49
C GLU A 379 28.40 -8.20 -5.13
N TYR A 380 27.30 -7.76 -5.71
CA TYR A 380 26.69 -6.48 -5.35
C TYR A 380 26.19 -6.47 -3.90
N PHE A 381 25.50 -7.53 -3.46
CA PHE A 381 24.99 -7.65 -2.09
C PHE A 381 26.07 -7.63 -1.01
N THR A 382 27.26 -8.15 -1.27
CA THR A 382 28.36 -8.09 -0.30
C THR A 382 28.77 -6.67 0.07
N ASP A 383 28.66 -5.73 -0.87
CA ASP A 383 28.96 -4.31 -0.66
C ASP A 383 27.73 -3.48 -0.26
N HIS A 384 26.51 -4.03 -0.48
CA HIS A 384 25.21 -3.38 -0.24
C HIS A 384 24.27 -4.32 0.55
N TYR A 385 24.77 -4.86 1.65
CA TYR A 385 24.04 -5.84 2.48
C TYR A 385 22.74 -5.30 3.09
N GLU A 386 22.54 -3.99 3.10
CA GLU A 386 21.31 -3.32 3.47
C GLU A 386 20.18 -3.47 2.45
N ASP A 387 20.49 -3.87 1.21
CA ASP A 387 19.52 -4.09 0.14
C ASP A 387 18.86 -5.46 0.27
N ASN A 388 17.87 -5.53 1.17
CA ASN A 388 17.18 -6.79 1.52
C ASN A 388 16.29 -7.34 0.41
N ASP A 389 15.93 -6.50 -0.57
CA ASP A 389 15.11 -6.92 -1.71
C ASP A 389 15.86 -7.90 -2.63
N LEU A 390 17.19 -8.03 -2.46
CA LEU A 390 18.00 -9.02 -3.17
C LEU A 390 17.96 -10.42 -2.55
N LEU A 391 17.61 -10.54 -1.28
CA LEU A 391 17.65 -11.82 -0.58
C LEU A 391 16.76 -12.92 -1.20
N PRO A 392 15.55 -12.62 -1.75
CA PRO A 392 14.73 -13.64 -2.42
C PRO A 392 15.40 -14.28 -3.65
N TYR A 393 16.37 -13.60 -4.28
CA TYR A 393 17.12 -14.14 -5.43
C TYR A 393 18.35 -14.92 -4.97
N LEU A 394 18.93 -14.55 -3.85
CA LEU A 394 20.16 -15.14 -3.32
C LEU A 394 19.92 -16.39 -2.48
N LEU A 395 18.86 -16.42 -1.67
CA LEU A 395 18.53 -17.55 -0.77
C LEU A 395 17.89 -18.73 -1.51
N GLY A 396 17.46 -18.56 -2.76
CA GLY A 396 16.96 -19.64 -3.62
C GLY A 396 18.04 -20.46 -4.35
N GLY A 397 19.32 -20.14 -4.14
CA GLY A 397 20.44 -20.80 -4.79
C GLY A 397 20.79 -22.18 -4.22
N SER A 398 21.93 -22.73 -4.63
CA SER A 398 22.47 -23.98 -4.09
C SER A 398 22.77 -23.88 -2.59
N GLU A 399 22.99 -25.00 -1.93
CA GLU A 399 23.33 -25.02 -0.51
C GLU A 399 24.63 -24.25 -0.18
N GLU A 400 25.63 -24.32 -1.07
CA GLU A 400 26.88 -23.58 -0.96
C GLU A 400 26.64 -22.07 -1.08
N GLN A 401 25.94 -21.66 -2.13
CA GLN A 401 25.54 -20.27 -2.38
C GLN A 401 24.76 -19.64 -1.21
N THR A 402 23.77 -20.38 -0.70
CA THR A 402 22.98 -19.92 0.44
C THR A 402 23.83 -19.77 1.71
N THR A 403 24.80 -20.68 1.92
CA THR A 403 25.72 -20.59 3.06
C THR A 403 26.56 -19.32 2.98
N GLU A 404 27.02 -18.92 1.80
CA GLU A 404 27.74 -17.67 1.58
C GLU A 404 26.87 -16.44 1.90
N VAL A 405 25.61 -16.44 1.49
CA VAL A 405 24.65 -15.35 1.80
C VAL A 405 24.44 -15.24 3.31
N LEU A 406 24.19 -16.37 3.99
CA LEU A 406 24.01 -16.37 5.45
C LEU A 406 25.28 -15.89 6.19
N ALA A 407 26.49 -16.15 5.66
CA ALA A 407 27.73 -15.64 6.23
C ALA A 407 27.83 -14.11 6.12
N VAL A 408 27.38 -13.50 5.02
CA VAL A 408 27.28 -12.02 4.88
C VAL A 408 26.29 -11.46 5.89
N ILE A 409 25.10 -12.05 6.02
CA ILE A 409 24.08 -11.62 7.00
C ILE A 409 24.64 -11.72 8.42
N GLU A 410 25.34 -12.82 8.76
CA GLU A 410 25.96 -13.00 10.07
C GLU A 410 27.05 -11.95 10.34
N GLN A 411 27.88 -11.63 9.36
CA GLN A 411 28.90 -10.59 9.48
C GLN A 411 28.30 -9.22 9.79
N HIS A 412 27.12 -8.91 9.24
CA HIS A 412 26.44 -7.64 9.41
C HIS A 412 25.21 -7.72 10.34
N LEU A 413 25.16 -8.74 11.20
CA LEU A 413 23.98 -9.04 12.01
C LEU A 413 23.58 -7.89 12.95
N ASP A 414 24.51 -7.05 13.38
CA ASP A 414 24.20 -5.88 14.21
C ASP A 414 23.31 -4.87 13.47
N TYR A 415 23.50 -4.68 12.15
CA TYR A 415 22.60 -3.89 11.31
C TYR A 415 21.21 -4.50 11.25
N TYR A 416 21.11 -5.79 10.95
CA TYR A 416 19.84 -6.51 10.87
C TYR A 416 19.07 -6.53 12.20
N MET A 417 19.78 -6.63 13.32
CA MET A 417 19.17 -6.57 14.65
C MET A 417 18.69 -5.16 15.01
N PHE A 418 19.32 -4.12 14.48
CA PHE A 418 18.89 -2.74 14.65
C PHE A 418 17.63 -2.43 13.83
N TYR A 419 17.50 -3.03 12.63
CA TYR A 419 16.33 -2.94 11.74
C TYR A 419 15.62 -4.30 11.64
N PRO A 420 14.89 -4.77 12.67
CA PRO A 420 14.41 -6.15 12.76
C PRO A 420 13.55 -6.64 11.57
N LEU A 421 12.83 -5.74 10.89
CA LEU A 421 12.02 -6.11 9.73
C LEU A 421 12.86 -6.63 8.55
N THR A 422 14.12 -6.25 8.46
CA THR A 422 15.06 -6.74 7.44
C THR A 422 15.42 -8.23 7.63
N LEU A 423 15.17 -8.79 8.82
CA LEU A 423 15.35 -10.21 9.10
C LEU A 423 14.22 -11.11 8.60
N LEU A 424 13.08 -10.55 8.15
CA LEU A 424 11.92 -11.38 7.79
C LEU A 424 12.26 -12.39 6.70
N THR A 425 12.90 -11.96 5.61
CA THR A 425 13.29 -12.86 4.50
C THR A 425 14.31 -13.93 4.92
N PRO A 426 15.45 -13.60 5.57
CA PRO A 426 16.36 -14.60 6.08
C PRO A 426 15.71 -15.59 7.05
N LEU A 427 14.86 -15.11 7.95
CA LEU A 427 14.21 -15.99 8.94
C LEU A 427 13.15 -16.89 8.31
N ALA A 428 12.41 -16.42 7.32
CA ALA A 428 11.49 -17.26 6.54
C ALA A 428 12.26 -18.41 5.85
N TYR A 429 13.43 -18.11 5.27
CA TYR A 429 14.29 -19.15 4.70
C TYR A 429 14.80 -20.14 5.77
N LEU A 430 15.25 -19.65 6.93
CA LEU A 430 15.74 -20.49 8.04
C LEU A 430 14.62 -21.38 8.62
N GLN A 431 13.38 -20.90 8.62
CA GLN A 431 12.21 -21.67 9.07
C GLN A 431 12.00 -22.93 8.21
N GLU A 432 12.23 -22.82 6.91
CA GLU A 432 12.11 -23.95 5.95
C GLU A 432 13.36 -24.82 5.88
N THR A 433 14.49 -24.37 6.46
CA THR A 433 15.80 -25.07 6.38
C THR A 433 16.37 -25.37 7.75
N PRO A 434 15.80 -26.36 8.49
CA PRO A 434 16.23 -26.71 9.84
C PRO A 434 17.72 -27.00 9.95
N GLY A 435 18.39 -26.44 10.96
CA GLY A 435 19.81 -26.63 11.23
C GLY A 435 20.74 -25.62 10.55
N LYS A 436 20.22 -24.75 9.65
CA LYS A 436 20.99 -23.66 9.06
C LYS A 436 20.89 -22.37 9.89
N GLY A 437 21.87 -21.48 9.79
CA GLY A 437 21.87 -20.17 10.44
C GLY A 437 21.81 -20.22 11.98
N GLU A 438 22.34 -21.29 12.60
CA GLU A 438 22.35 -21.47 14.08
C GLU A 438 22.96 -20.24 14.78
N SER A 439 24.03 -19.69 14.26
CA SER A 439 24.73 -18.53 14.80
C SER A 439 23.83 -17.27 14.83
N ILE A 440 23.05 -17.06 13.78
CA ILE A 440 22.07 -15.98 13.70
C ILE A 440 21.02 -16.16 14.80
N LEU A 441 20.39 -17.33 14.86
CA LEU A 441 19.34 -17.63 15.85
C LEU A 441 19.85 -17.52 17.29
N LEU A 442 21.08 -17.96 17.55
CA LEU A 442 21.73 -17.80 18.86
C LEU A 442 21.85 -16.32 19.25
N ARG A 443 22.31 -15.48 18.33
CA ARG A 443 22.44 -14.03 18.58
C ARG A 443 21.08 -13.37 18.84
N LEU A 444 20.03 -13.76 18.11
CA LEU A 444 18.67 -13.25 18.33
C LEU A 444 18.13 -13.66 19.70
N LEU A 445 18.31 -14.93 20.11
CA LEU A 445 17.90 -15.43 21.43
C LEU A 445 18.64 -14.75 22.58
N GLN A 446 19.92 -14.39 22.37
CA GLN A 446 20.74 -13.68 23.34
C GLN A 446 20.47 -12.17 23.42
N SER A 447 19.63 -11.66 22.56
CA SER A 447 19.23 -10.25 22.57
C SER A 447 18.39 -9.92 23.82
N GLN A 448 18.44 -8.65 24.25
CA GLN A 448 17.52 -8.13 25.26
C GLN A 448 16.19 -7.63 24.64
N ASN A 449 16.07 -7.68 23.33
CA ASN A 449 14.87 -7.25 22.61
C ASN A 449 13.90 -8.42 22.46
N GLU A 450 12.74 -8.34 23.12
CA GLU A 450 11.72 -9.40 23.08
C GLU A 450 11.19 -9.68 21.65
N MET A 451 11.19 -8.69 20.76
CA MET A 451 10.82 -8.87 19.36
C MET A 451 11.77 -9.81 18.64
N LEU A 452 13.10 -9.62 18.79
CA LEU A 452 14.10 -10.47 18.16
C LEU A 452 14.05 -11.91 18.70
N ILE A 453 13.82 -12.06 20.01
CA ILE A 453 13.62 -13.38 20.63
C ILE A 453 12.36 -14.05 20.06
N GLY A 454 11.27 -13.29 19.90
CA GLY A 454 10.03 -13.77 19.29
C GLY A 454 10.23 -14.22 17.84
N MET A 455 11.01 -13.48 17.06
CA MET A 455 11.34 -13.86 15.67
C MET A 455 12.14 -15.18 15.63
N ALA A 456 13.14 -15.35 16.48
CA ALA A 456 13.87 -16.61 16.61
C ALA A 456 12.97 -17.78 17.05
N TYR A 457 12.03 -17.53 17.97
CA TYR A 457 11.02 -18.51 18.37
C TYR A 457 10.20 -19.01 17.19
N HIS A 458 9.70 -18.10 16.35
CA HIS A 458 8.88 -18.47 15.18
C HIS A 458 9.62 -19.40 14.22
N VAL A 459 10.90 -19.20 14.01
CA VAL A 459 11.74 -20.11 13.22
C VAL A 459 11.87 -21.47 13.91
N LEU A 460 12.30 -21.47 15.18
CA LEU A 460 12.62 -22.70 15.93
C LEU A 460 11.39 -23.56 16.22
N ARG A 461 10.19 -22.97 16.32
CA ARG A 461 8.93 -23.70 16.52
C ARG A 461 8.66 -24.71 15.42
N ASP A 462 9.02 -24.36 14.19
CA ASP A 462 8.73 -25.20 13.02
C ASP A 462 9.87 -26.19 12.71
N TRP A 463 10.97 -26.09 13.49
CA TRP A 463 12.07 -27.04 13.38
C TRP A 463 11.79 -28.34 14.15
N PRO A 464 12.08 -29.51 13.55
CA PRO A 464 12.09 -30.77 14.29
C PRO A 464 13.03 -30.71 15.48
N TYR A 465 12.61 -31.24 16.63
CA TYR A 465 13.34 -31.14 17.91
C TYR A 465 14.81 -31.57 17.85
N HIS A 466 15.17 -32.56 17.00
CA HIS A 466 16.53 -33.03 16.85
C HIS A 466 17.50 -32.02 16.21
N TYR A 467 16.97 -30.95 15.55
CA TYR A 467 17.79 -29.84 15.06
C TYR A 467 18.08 -28.80 16.15
N LEU A 468 17.40 -28.85 17.30
CA LEU A 468 17.70 -27.97 18.43
C LEU A 468 18.97 -28.44 19.11
N THR A 469 20.09 -27.83 18.73
CA THR A 469 21.41 -28.12 19.27
C THR A 469 21.51 -27.77 20.77
N LEU A 470 22.53 -28.26 21.44
CA LEU A 470 22.76 -27.92 22.85
C LEU A 470 22.98 -26.42 23.08
N PRO A 471 23.72 -25.69 22.23
CA PRO A 471 23.79 -24.22 22.31
C PRO A 471 22.44 -23.54 22.21
N LEU A 472 21.60 -23.92 21.25
CA LEU A 472 20.25 -23.34 21.08
C LEU A 472 19.37 -23.59 22.30
N LYS A 473 19.35 -24.82 22.84
CA LYS A 473 18.60 -25.15 24.06
C LYS A 473 19.04 -24.32 25.26
N LYS A 474 20.34 -24.09 25.40
CA LYS A 474 20.84 -23.20 26.45
C LYS A 474 20.42 -21.75 26.24
N ALA A 475 20.54 -21.24 25.03
CA ALA A 475 20.15 -19.88 24.71
C ALA A 475 18.61 -19.64 24.91
N ILE A 476 17.76 -20.64 24.61
CA ILE A 476 16.35 -20.61 24.92
C ILE A 476 16.08 -20.46 26.41
N VAL A 477 16.77 -21.28 27.25
CA VAL A 477 16.64 -21.20 28.71
C VAL A 477 17.13 -19.85 29.27
N GLU A 478 18.22 -19.33 28.71
CA GLU A 478 18.77 -18.02 29.11
C GLU A 478 17.78 -16.90 28.71
N ALA A 479 17.24 -16.93 27.50
CA ALA A 479 16.23 -15.94 27.00
C ALA A 479 15.01 -15.88 27.92
N GLN A 480 14.50 -17.02 28.41
CA GLN A 480 13.36 -17.07 29.34
C GLN A 480 13.61 -16.27 30.62
N SER A 481 14.85 -16.19 31.09
CA SER A 481 15.19 -15.45 32.30
C SER A 481 15.11 -13.94 32.15
N HIS A 482 15.15 -13.42 30.92
CA HIS A 482 15.17 -11.98 30.60
C HIS A 482 13.84 -11.46 30.11
N ILE A 483 12.94 -12.34 29.62
CA ILE A 483 11.63 -11.95 29.07
C ILE A 483 10.66 -11.59 30.19
N GLN A 484 10.00 -10.44 30.04
CA GLN A 484 8.99 -9.97 31.01
C GLN A 484 7.60 -10.58 30.72
N SER A 485 7.25 -10.81 29.46
CA SER A 485 5.97 -11.39 29.05
C SER A 485 5.88 -12.88 29.46
N SER A 486 4.84 -13.22 30.24
CA SER A 486 4.53 -14.62 30.58
C SER A 486 4.21 -15.45 29.35
N LEU A 487 3.51 -14.87 28.38
CA LEU A 487 3.18 -15.53 27.11
C LEU A 487 4.43 -15.94 26.33
N HIS A 488 5.39 -15.04 26.17
CA HIS A 488 6.62 -15.34 25.45
C HIS A 488 7.48 -16.40 26.19
N ARG A 489 7.43 -16.43 27.54
CA ARG A 489 8.08 -17.50 28.30
C ARG A 489 7.46 -18.87 28.04
N GLU A 490 6.12 -18.97 28.06
CA GLU A 490 5.40 -20.21 27.75
C GLU A 490 5.70 -20.68 26.31
N MET A 491 5.77 -19.76 25.36
CA MET A 491 6.15 -20.05 23.98
C MET A 491 7.55 -20.69 23.89
N LEU A 492 8.56 -20.12 24.57
CA LEU A 492 9.91 -20.70 24.60
C LEU A 492 9.98 -22.04 25.36
N ASP A 493 9.17 -22.21 26.42
CA ASP A 493 9.08 -23.50 27.14
C ASP A 493 8.59 -24.61 26.22
N SER A 494 7.66 -24.31 25.31
CA SER A 494 7.13 -25.28 24.37
C SER A 494 8.19 -25.85 23.43
N LEU A 495 9.24 -25.08 23.09
CA LEU A 495 10.34 -25.55 22.24
C LEU A 495 11.23 -26.63 22.91
N LEU A 496 11.23 -26.66 24.23
CA LEU A 496 12.07 -27.61 25.00
C LEU A 496 11.34 -28.92 25.34
N GLN A 497 10.04 -28.99 25.04
CA GLN A 497 9.23 -30.20 25.23
C GLN A 497 9.49 -31.14 24.05
N ASP A 498 9.94 -32.35 24.37
CA ASP A 498 10.21 -33.38 23.36
C ASP A 498 8.90 -33.98 22.83
N ASP A 499 8.63 -33.84 21.52
CA ASP A 499 7.47 -34.43 20.84
C ASP A 499 7.49 -35.96 20.76
N SER A 500 8.40 -36.63 21.46
CA SER A 500 8.53 -38.10 21.48
C SER A 500 7.26 -38.84 21.97
N ASN A 501 6.21 -38.12 22.43
CA ASN A 501 4.96 -38.72 22.90
C ASN A 501 3.88 -38.92 21.80
N ASP A 502 4.04 -38.36 20.59
CA ASP A 502 2.97 -38.46 19.56
C ASP A 502 3.02 -39.76 18.72
N ASN A 503 4.04 -40.58 18.85
CA ASN A 503 4.13 -41.85 18.12
C ASN A 503 3.37 -43.05 18.76
N ASN A 504 2.71 -42.86 19.90
CA ASN A 504 1.99 -43.95 20.56
C ASN A 504 0.47 -43.98 20.37
N ASN A 505 -0.12 -42.98 19.69
CA ASN A 505 -1.57 -42.94 19.50
C ASN A 505 -2.06 -43.38 18.10
N ASN A 506 -1.16 -43.76 17.18
CA ASN A 506 -1.55 -44.24 15.84
C ASN A 506 -1.40 -45.79 15.67
N LEU A 507 -1.33 -46.52 16.77
CA LEU A 507 -1.36 -48.03 16.75
C LEU A 507 -2.39 -48.54 17.77
N MET A 508 -3.66 -48.10 17.62
CA MET A 508 -4.84 -48.87 18.10
C MET A 508 -5.98 -48.78 17.11
#